data_0e03191e999a8c0ff920acb51a8ee8ea
#
_entry.id   0e03191e999a8c0ff920acb51a8ee8ea
#
_cell.length_a   1.000
_cell.length_b   1.000
_cell.length_c   1.000
_cell.angle_alpha   90.00
_cell.angle_beta   90.00
_cell.angle_gamma   90.00
#
_symmetry.space_group_name_H-M   'P 1'
#
loop_
_entity.id
_entity.type
_entity.pdbx_description
1 polymer ?
#
loop_
_entity_poly.entity_id
_entity_poly.type
_entity_poly.pdbx_seq_one_letter_code
_entity_poly.pdbx_strand_id
1 'polypeptide(L)'
;MKYDFTSIMDRKGRDAIAVDMIGQPGGFAPEAPAPGFDVIPMWVADMNFPTAPGIIKAIMDRTTHPAFGYFQPREEYYDSIIRWQRERHGIGTAGDDSSSAGSGQADSQSFSQSFSQSDSQFCSQSYSPESGEKSCVKDEIEVVPMPLTKDCIGYENGVLGGVVSALNVFCSRGDSVLVHSPTYIGFTNTLKNNGYHIVHSPLIYEPCSAEAEKEDPSCCQAENSLKSGAESSLKNGAINSLKNGAINNPKNGAINSLKNGAINNLKNGAENSAEENGHEKANGQSASKEQVGERYHWRMDYEDMENKIRRHHIHAAIFCSPHNPCGRVWNREELEKAFAIFEKYDVKVISDEIWSDIILNGHRHIPVQSVSQYARENTVALYAPSKTFNLAGLVGSYHIIYNRTLRERIRKEASLCHYNEMNVLSMYALLGAYTTEGMEWVDELRTVLTGNVHYATEYIRTHFKGVTLAEPEGTYMLFADCTQWCRDHGKTLQELEHLCWQAGVALQDGKMFHGPCHLRINLALPLSRIQEAMDRLDRYVFNAPQK
;
A
#
# COMPACT_ATOMS: atom_id res chain seq x y z
N MET A 1 2.72 15.71 15.28
CA MET A 1 3.50 14.57 14.76
C MET A 1 4.87 14.58 15.44
N LYS A 2 5.39 13.42 15.80
CA LYS A 2 6.70 13.23 16.41
C LYS A 2 7.81 13.26 15.36
N TYR A 3 7.47 12.83 14.13
CA TYR A 3 8.42 12.71 13.02
C TYR A 3 8.19 13.79 11.96
N ASP A 4 9.25 14.10 11.19
CA ASP A 4 9.17 15.12 10.15
C ASP A 4 8.78 14.51 8.79
N PHE A 5 7.53 14.76 8.39
CA PHE A 5 6.99 14.44 7.07
C PHE A 5 6.63 15.71 6.27
N THR A 6 7.14 16.87 6.69
CA THR A 6 6.82 18.17 6.10
C THR A 6 7.98 18.82 5.38
N SER A 7 9.21 18.54 5.81
CA SER A 7 10.43 19.09 5.19
C SER A 7 10.72 18.45 3.84
N ILE A 8 11.12 19.27 2.88
CA ILE A 8 11.55 18.81 1.56
C ILE A 8 13.01 18.35 1.69
N MET A 9 13.24 17.06 1.53
CA MET A 9 14.57 16.45 1.59
C MET A 9 15.28 16.62 0.24
N ASP A 10 16.46 17.22 0.22
CA ASP A 10 17.33 17.24 -0.95
C ASP A 10 17.99 15.87 -1.15
N ARG A 11 17.66 15.22 -2.26
CA ARG A 11 18.18 13.90 -2.64
C ARG A 11 19.16 13.96 -3.82
N LYS A 12 19.43 15.15 -4.37
CA LYS A 12 20.32 15.32 -5.51
C LYS A 12 21.77 14.99 -5.13
N GLY A 13 22.43 14.19 -5.97
CA GLY A 13 23.80 13.72 -5.72
C GLY A 13 23.91 12.77 -4.54
N ARG A 14 22.83 12.04 -4.22
CA ARG A 14 22.78 11.03 -3.18
C ARG A 14 22.44 9.64 -3.73
N ASP A 15 22.77 9.38 -4.99
CA ASP A 15 22.52 8.14 -5.72
C ASP A 15 21.02 7.78 -5.79
N ALA A 16 20.16 8.81 -5.73
CA ALA A 16 18.72 8.63 -5.75
C ALA A 16 18.20 8.54 -7.19
N ILE A 17 17.85 7.34 -7.65
CA ILE A 17 17.28 7.10 -8.99
C ILE A 17 16.15 8.09 -9.29
N ALA A 18 15.27 8.34 -8.32
CA ALA A 18 14.12 9.23 -8.47
C ALA A 18 14.49 10.68 -8.87
N VAL A 19 15.71 11.11 -8.63
CA VAL A 19 16.19 12.48 -8.88
C VAL A 19 17.37 12.49 -9.85
N ASP A 20 18.41 11.68 -9.57
CA ASP A 20 19.70 11.77 -10.28
C ASP A 20 19.66 11.18 -11.70
N MET A 21 18.67 10.32 -12.00
CA MET A 21 18.50 9.75 -13.34
C MET A 21 17.65 10.62 -14.27
N ILE A 22 16.95 11.63 -13.76
CA ILE A 22 16.08 12.50 -14.58
C ILE A 22 16.92 13.31 -15.56
N GLY A 23 16.51 13.29 -16.83
CA GLY A 23 17.21 13.97 -17.93
C GLY A 23 18.48 13.26 -18.42
N GLN A 24 18.80 12.07 -17.94
CA GLN A 24 19.95 11.30 -18.45
C GLN A 24 19.62 10.69 -19.81
N PRO A 25 20.51 10.84 -20.81
CA PRO A 25 20.26 10.33 -22.17
C PRO A 25 20.15 8.80 -22.20
N GLY A 26 19.15 8.28 -22.94
CA GLY A 26 18.97 6.84 -23.18
C GLY A 26 18.50 6.03 -21.96
N GLY A 27 18.10 6.71 -20.89
CA GLY A 27 17.55 6.08 -19.68
C GLY A 27 16.05 5.78 -19.80
N PHE A 28 15.55 5.06 -18.80
CA PHE A 28 14.11 4.81 -18.59
C PHE A 28 13.44 5.87 -17.69
N ALA A 29 14.23 6.83 -17.23
CA ALA A 29 13.79 7.90 -16.34
C ALA A 29 13.13 9.04 -17.13
N PRO A 30 12.28 9.86 -16.48
CA PRO A 30 11.71 11.06 -17.06
C PRO A 30 12.74 12.00 -17.68
N GLU A 31 12.34 12.74 -18.71
CA GLU A 31 13.16 13.79 -19.29
C GLU A 31 13.31 14.99 -18.34
N ALA A 32 14.30 15.83 -18.60
CA ALA A 32 14.47 17.08 -17.86
C ALA A 32 13.27 18.02 -18.09
N PRO A 33 12.83 18.75 -17.05
CA PRO A 33 11.73 19.70 -17.20
C PRO A 33 12.10 20.90 -18.10
N ALA A 34 11.09 21.63 -18.56
CA ALA A 34 11.29 22.89 -19.24
C ALA A 34 12.00 23.91 -18.33
N PRO A 35 12.77 24.87 -18.92
CA PRO A 35 13.42 25.91 -18.13
C PRO A 35 12.44 26.67 -17.23
N GLY A 36 12.81 26.84 -15.97
CA GLY A 36 11.99 27.52 -14.96
C GLY A 36 11.21 26.58 -14.04
N PHE A 37 11.20 25.29 -14.31
CA PHE A 37 10.65 24.28 -13.39
C PHE A 37 11.76 23.47 -12.70
N ASP A 38 11.64 23.27 -11.41
CA ASP A 38 12.36 22.24 -10.68
C ASP A 38 11.61 20.90 -10.75
N VAL A 39 12.30 19.82 -10.42
CA VAL A 39 11.72 18.47 -10.47
C VAL A 39 10.93 18.16 -9.20
N ILE A 40 9.70 17.64 -9.37
CA ILE A 40 8.93 16.96 -8.33
C ILE A 40 8.92 15.46 -8.66
N PRO A 41 9.68 14.61 -7.91
CA PRO A 41 9.85 13.20 -8.25
C PRO A 41 8.68 12.37 -7.75
N MET A 42 7.79 11.95 -8.67
CA MET A 42 6.56 11.17 -8.38
C MET A 42 6.48 9.86 -9.19
N TRP A 43 7.61 9.31 -9.65
CA TRP A 43 7.64 8.16 -10.56
C TRP A 43 8.17 6.86 -9.95
N VAL A 44 9.21 6.92 -9.12
CA VAL A 44 9.78 5.73 -8.44
C VAL A 44 8.95 5.39 -7.21
N ALA A 45 8.81 4.08 -6.90
CA ALA A 45 8.14 3.61 -5.70
C ALA A 45 9.10 3.64 -4.48
N ASP A 46 9.66 4.81 -4.19
CA ASP A 46 10.39 5.14 -2.95
C ASP A 46 9.81 6.42 -2.35
N MET A 47 10.18 6.74 -1.10
CA MET A 47 9.62 7.91 -0.43
C MET A 47 10.57 9.10 -0.46
N ASN A 48 10.00 10.31 -0.46
CA ASN A 48 10.73 11.56 -0.27
C ASN A 48 10.66 12.02 1.22
N PHE A 49 10.59 11.05 2.14
CA PHE A 49 10.66 11.23 3.58
C PHE A 49 11.91 10.56 4.14
N PRO A 50 12.51 11.10 5.23
CA PRO A 50 13.53 10.40 5.99
C PRO A 50 13.00 9.06 6.51
N THR A 51 13.84 8.03 6.57
CA THR A 51 13.48 6.79 7.26
C THR A 51 13.41 6.99 8.78
N ALA A 52 12.85 6.02 9.51
CA ALA A 52 12.73 6.10 10.98
C ALA A 52 14.13 6.24 11.64
N PRO A 53 14.29 7.14 12.63
CA PRO A 53 15.59 7.42 13.26
C PRO A 53 16.26 6.19 13.89
N GLY A 54 15.46 5.28 14.45
CA GLY A 54 15.94 4.01 15.04
C GLY A 54 16.71 3.14 14.06
N ILE A 55 16.36 3.19 12.78
CA ILE A 55 17.04 2.44 11.71
C ILE A 55 18.45 2.98 11.47
N ILE A 56 18.57 4.30 11.32
CA ILE A 56 19.86 4.96 11.15
C ILE A 56 20.77 4.65 12.34
N LYS A 57 20.22 4.75 13.57
CA LYS A 57 20.95 4.42 14.78
C LYS A 57 21.46 2.98 14.78
N ALA A 58 20.61 2.00 14.47
CA ALA A 58 20.98 0.59 14.45
C ALA A 58 22.10 0.29 13.43
N ILE A 59 22.04 0.89 12.23
CA ILE A 59 23.09 0.78 11.22
C ILE A 59 24.39 1.43 11.71
N MET A 60 24.34 2.64 12.25
CA MET A 60 25.51 3.35 12.77
C MET A 60 26.17 2.58 13.91
N ASP A 61 25.38 2.09 14.88
CA ASP A 61 25.91 1.29 16.00
C ASP A 61 26.64 0.05 15.47
N ARG A 62 26.07 -0.63 14.46
CA ARG A 62 26.73 -1.81 13.83
C ARG A 62 28.04 -1.41 13.14
N THR A 63 28.10 -0.29 12.46
CA THR A 63 29.30 0.14 11.72
C THR A 63 30.45 0.61 12.63
N THR A 64 30.19 0.86 13.90
CA THR A 64 31.27 1.16 14.89
C THR A 64 32.20 -0.03 15.10
N HIS A 65 31.71 -1.27 14.86
CA HIS A 65 32.55 -2.46 14.85
C HIS A 65 33.15 -2.65 13.45
N PRO A 66 34.48 -2.57 13.28
CA PRO A 66 35.12 -2.44 11.96
C PRO A 66 35.25 -3.74 11.17
N ALA A 67 34.67 -4.87 11.64
CA ALA A 67 34.73 -6.16 10.96
C ALA A 67 33.36 -6.56 10.38
N PHE A 68 33.34 -6.90 9.09
CA PHE A 68 32.15 -7.34 8.35
C PHE A 68 32.37 -8.77 7.78
N GLY A 69 32.90 -9.66 8.64
CA GLY A 69 33.11 -11.06 8.28
C GLY A 69 31.81 -11.87 8.18
N TYR A 70 31.96 -13.19 7.99
CA TYR A 70 30.81 -14.08 7.97
C TYR A 70 30.01 -13.99 9.26
N PHE A 71 28.69 -14.06 9.13
CA PHE A 71 27.77 -13.99 10.28
C PHE A 71 26.58 -14.90 10.05
N GLN A 72 25.83 -15.14 11.10
CA GLN A 72 24.52 -15.76 11.03
C GLN A 72 23.47 -14.81 11.63
N PRO A 73 22.25 -14.83 11.11
CA PRO A 73 21.16 -14.06 11.72
C PRO A 73 20.98 -14.49 13.19
N ARG A 74 20.88 -13.49 14.05
CA ARG A 74 20.67 -13.67 15.49
C ARG A 74 19.20 -13.94 15.81
N GLU A 75 18.91 -14.52 16.97
CA GLU A 75 17.53 -14.82 17.37
C GLU A 75 16.65 -13.57 17.35
N GLU A 76 17.17 -12.42 17.77
CA GLU A 76 16.42 -11.15 17.80
C GLU A 76 15.91 -10.72 16.42
N TYR A 77 16.56 -11.15 15.34
CA TYR A 77 16.08 -10.92 13.98
C TYR A 77 14.74 -11.63 13.75
N TYR A 78 14.66 -12.90 14.10
CA TYR A 78 13.44 -13.70 13.96
C TYR A 78 12.36 -13.23 14.94
N ASP A 79 12.73 -12.95 16.18
CA ASP A 79 11.81 -12.46 17.22
C ASP A 79 11.17 -11.12 16.82
N SER A 80 11.94 -10.21 16.20
CA SER A 80 11.43 -8.94 15.74
C SER A 80 10.43 -9.10 14.60
N ILE A 81 10.67 -10.03 13.65
CA ILE A 81 9.73 -10.37 12.58
C ILE A 81 8.45 -10.99 13.16
N ILE A 82 8.57 -11.98 14.06
CA ILE A 82 7.42 -12.66 14.68
C ILE A 82 6.55 -11.66 15.43
N ARG A 83 7.19 -10.78 16.24
CA ARG A 83 6.47 -9.72 16.95
C ARG A 83 5.78 -8.76 15.99
N TRP A 84 6.48 -8.27 14.96
CA TRP A 84 5.92 -7.36 13.96
C TRP A 84 4.70 -7.95 13.26
N GLN A 85 4.83 -9.18 12.78
CA GLN A 85 3.76 -9.88 12.08
C GLN A 85 2.55 -10.13 12.98
N ARG A 86 2.79 -10.45 14.26
CA ARG A 86 1.71 -10.64 15.24
C ARG A 86 0.99 -9.33 15.55
N GLU A 87 1.74 -8.28 15.88
CA GLU A 87 1.18 -7.01 16.37
C GLU A 87 0.55 -6.17 15.23
N ARG A 88 1.13 -6.21 14.03
CA ARG A 88 0.64 -5.42 12.88
C ARG A 88 -0.38 -6.18 12.01
N HIS A 89 -0.21 -7.47 11.84
CA HIS A 89 -0.98 -8.25 10.86
C HIS A 89 -1.78 -9.39 11.49
N GLY A 90 -1.66 -9.62 12.79
CA GLY A 90 -2.39 -10.68 13.49
C GLY A 90 -1.94 -12.10 13.15
N ILE A 91 -0.76 -12.28 12.51
CA ILE A 91 -0.23 -13.59 12.17
C ILE A 91 0.18 -14.32 13.47
N GLY A 92 -0.32 -15.55 13.65
CA GLY A 92 0.03 -16.40 14.79
C GLY A 92 -0.79 -16.13 16.07
N THR A 93 -1.80 -15.27 16.04
CA THR A 93 -2.79 -15.12 17.11
C THR A 93 -3.94 -16.10 16.90
N ALA A 94 -4.45 -16.70 18.00
CA ALA A 94 -5.77 -17.32 17.98
C ALA A 94 -6.79 -16.21 17.74
N GLY A 95 -7.77 -16.44 16.85
CA GLY A 95 -8.78 -15.45 16.53
C GLY A 95 -9.55 -15.03 17.78
N ASP A 96 -9.17 -13.89 18.35
CA ASP A 96 -9.94 -13.17 19.35
C ASP A 96 -10.48 -11.89 18.68
N ASP A 97 -11.70 -11.99 18.16
CA ASP A 97 -12.56 -10.84 17.95
C ASP A 97 -13.18 -10.43 19.29
N SER A 98 -12.40 -9.77 20.15
CA SER A 98 -12.95 -8.97 21.24
C SER A 98 -12.07 -7.76 21.52
N SER A 99 -12.61 -6.62 21.14
CA SER A 99 -12.17 -5.30 21.58
C SER A 99 -12.03 -5.22 23.10
N SER A 100 -10.81 -5.07 23.63
CA SER A 100 -10.61 -4.36 24.89
C SER A 100 -9.17 -3.84 24.99
N ALA A 101 -9.04 -2.53 24.90
CA ALA A 101 -7.88 -1.82 25.42
C ALA A 101 -7.81 -2.03 26.94
N GLY A 102 -6.68 -2.53 27.42
CA GLY A 102 -6.42 -2.70 28.84
C GLY A 102 -4.92 -2.82 29.09
N SER A 103 -4.36 -1.78 29.68
CA SER A 103 -2.99 -1.73 30.23
C SER A 103 -2.80 -2.80 31.32
N GLY A 104 -1.71 -3.57 31.26
CA GLY A 104 -1.34 -4.52 32.32
C GLY A 104 0.12 -4.92 32.25
N GLN A 105 0.79 -4.68 33.35
CA GLN A 105 2.19 -4.88 33.69
C GLN A 105 2.71 -6.31 33.44
N ALA A 106 3.98 -6.37 33.11
CA ALA A 106 4.78 -7.58 33.01
C ALA A 106 4.99 -8.23 34.39
N ASP A 107 4.77 -9.53 34.46
CA ASP A 107 5.39 -10.38 35.50
C ASP A 107 5.95 -11.65 34.84
N SER A 108 7.25 -11.80 35.03
CA SER A 108 8.06 -12.94 34.60
C SER A 108 7.85 -14.10 35.59
N GLN A 109 7.31 -15.24 35.12
CA GLN A 109 7.56 -16.52 35.79
C GLN A 109 7.66 -17.67 34.78
N SER A 110 8.75 -18.39 34.95
CA SER A 110 9.18 -19.62 34.31
C SER A 110 8.18 -20.77 34.48
N PHE A 111 7.90 -21.50 33.40
CA PHE A 111 7.34 -22.86 33.51
C PHE A 111 8.09 -23.82 32.58
N SER A 112 8.77 -24.77 33.20
CA SER A 112 9.34 -25.97 32.60
C SER A 112 8.47 -27.17 32.93
N GLN A 113 8.54 -28.22 32.07
CA GLN A 113 8.00 -29.60 32.21
C GLN A 113 6.58 -29.77 31.64
N SER A 114 6.24 -30.87 30.99
CA SER A 114 6.87 -32.13 30.56
C SER A 114 5.89 -32.83 29.58
N PHE A 115 6.43 -33.50 28.58
CA PHE A 115 5.68 -34.39 27.68
C PHE A 115 5.29 -35.71 28.36
N SER A 116 4.06 -36.19 28.14
CA SER A 116 3.77 -37.63 28.16
C SER A 116 2.66 -37.95 27.13
N GLN A 117 2.93 -39.04 26.40
CA GLN A 117 2.06 -39.68 25.41
C GLN A 117 0.83 -40.30 26.05
N SER A 118 -0.29 -40.34 25.30
CA SER A 118 -1.00 -41.58 24.94
C SER A 118 -2.43 -41.31 24.47
N ASP A 119 -2.74 -41.94 23.39
CA ASP A 119 -3.80 -42.86 23.01
C ASP A 119 -5.08 -42.32 22.32
N SER A 120 -5.19 -42.89 21.15
CA SER A 120 -6.36 -43.00 20.27
C SER A 120 -7.57 -43.63 20.98
N GLN A 121 -8.78 -43.07 20.81
CA GLN A 121 -10.00 -43.88 20.71
C GLN A 121 -11.10 -43.26 19.88
N PHE A 122 -11.46 -43.99 18.85
CA PHE A 122 -12.71 -43.88 18.07
C PHE A 122 -13.94 -44.06 18.96
N CYS A 123 -14.96 -43.24 18.81
CA CYS A 123 -16.33 -43.67 19.13
C CYS A 123 -17.36 -43.01 18.21
N SER A 124 -17.99 -43.84 17.41
CA SER A 124 -19.21 -43.62 16.65
C SER A 124 -20.44 -43.71 17.56
N GLN A 125 -21.43 -42.80 17.43
CA GLN A 125 -22.86 -43.05 17.70
C GLN A 125 -23.67 -41.86 17.20
N SER A 126 -24.50 -42.08 16.22
CA SER A 126 -25.93 -42.43 16.10
C SER A 126 -26.87 -41.22 16.24
N TYR A 127 -27.55 -40.97 15.14
CA TYR A 127 -28.66 -40.06 14.86
C TYR A 127 -29.91 -40.32 15.73
N SER A 128 -30.61 -39.25 16.13
CA SER A 128 -32.07 -39.18 16.18
C SER A 128 -32.55 -37.73 16.05
N PRO A 129 -33.62 -37.44 15.30
CA PRO A 129 -34.08 -36.10 14.99
C PRO A 129 -35.32 -35.74 15.82
N GLU A 130 -35.39 -34.51 16.35
CA GLU A 130 -36.67 -33.83 16.59
C GLU A 130 -36.54 -32.34 16.75
N SER A 131 -37.41 -31.65 15.96
CA SER A 131 -38.02 -30.33 16.14
C SER A 131 -37.13 -29.05 16.17
N GLY A 132 -37.11 -28.39 15.06
CA GLY A 132 -37.68 -27.09 14.74
C GLY A 132 -37.21 -25.88 15.55
N GLU A 133 -36.18 -25.18 15.04
CA GLU A 133 -36.19 -23.72 14.87
C GLU A 133 -34.91 -23.35 14.12
N LYS A 134 -35.07 -22.80 12.91
CA LYS A 134 -33.92 -22.33 12.11
C LYS A 134 -33.43 -21.01 12.68
N SER A 135 -32.45 -21.04 13.58
CA SER A 135 -31.53 -19.94 13.77
C SER A 135 -30.39 -20.15 12.77
N CYS A 136 -30.19 -19.14 11.90
CA CYS A 136 -29.05 -19.09 11.00
C CYS A 136 -27.79 -18.85 11.86
N VAL A 137 -27.18 -19.91 12.33
CA VAL A 137 -25.83 -19.89 12.90
C VAL A 137 -24.90 -19.85 11.70
N LYS A 138 -24.23 -18.74 11.50
CA LYS A 138 -23.04 -18.68 10.64
C LYS A 138 -22.03 -19.62 11.26
N ASP A 139 -21.74 -20.74 10.60
CA ASP A 139 -20.61 -21.60 10.93
C ASP A 139 -19.32 -20.78 10.78
N GLU A 140 -18.84 -20.22 11.87
CA GLU A 140 -17.49 -19.69 11.95
C GLU A 140 -16.54 -20.89 11.79
N ILE A 141 -15.90 -20.98 10.64
CA ILE A 141 -14.81 -21.93 10.41
C ILE A 141 -13.68 -21.51 11.35
N GLU A 142 -13.52 -22.27 12.43
CA GLU A 142 -12.44 -22.08 13.40
C GLU A 142 -11.10 -22.33 12.69
N VAL A 143 -10.43 -21.26 12.26
CA VAL A 143 -9.08 -21.34 11.69
C VAL A 143 -8.15 -21.73 12.83
N VAL A 144 -7.70 -23.00 12.85
CA VAL A 144 -6.74 -23.49 13.84
C VAL A 144 -5.50 -22.58 13.86
N PRO A 145 -5.21 -21.92 14.99
CA PRO A 145 -4.06 -21.01 15.06
C PRO A 145 -2.79 -21.81 14.91
N MET A 146 -1.98 -21.50 13.89
CA MET A 146 -0.66 -22.06 13.76
C MET A 146 0.36 -20.99 14.13
N PRO A 147 1.14 -21.16 15.23
CA PRO A 147 2.08 -20.14 15.67
C PRO A 147 3.15 -19.90 14.59
N LEU A 148 3.44 -18.63 14.30
CA LEU A 148 4.60 -18.28 13.50
C LEU A 148 5.86 -18.55 14.30
N THR A 149 6.70 -19.44 13.79
CA THR A 149 8.00 -19.77 14.38
C THR A 149 9.14 -19.33 13.47
N LYS A 150 10.35 -19.23 14.00
CA LYS A 150 11.53 -18.88 13.21
C LYS A 150 11.76 -19.83 12.04
N ASP A 151 11.39 -21.09 12.18
CA ASP A 151 11.53 -22.07 11.10
C ASP A 151 10.69 -21.73 9.87
N CYS A 152 9.59 -20.99 10.05
CA CYS A 152 8.75 -20.53 8.95
C CYS A 152 9.38 -19.36 8.17
N ILE A 153 10.39 -18.71 8.73
CA ILE A 153 10.99 -17.49 8.21
C ILE A 153 12.30 -17.82 7.51
N GLY A 154 12.47 -17.30 6.29
CA GLY A 154 13.72 -17.36 5.55
C GLY A 154 14.03 -16.03 4.89
N TYR A 155 15.31 -15.69 4.81
CA TYR A 155 15.77 -14.50 4.12
C TYR A 155 15.60 -14.63 2.61
N GLU A 156 15.25 -13.53 1.97
CA GLU A 156 15.20 -13.41 0.52
C GLU A 156 15.94 -12.14 0.06
N ASN A 157 16.61 -12.26 -1.06
CA ASN A 157 17.38 -11.15 -1.65
C ASN A 157 16.46 -10.19 -2.42
N GLY A 158 15.65 -9.43 -1.68
CA GLY A 158 14.53 -8.67 -2.18
C GLY A 158 13.31 -9.56 -2.52
N VAL A 159 12.12 -8.96 -2.54
CA VAL A 159 10.89 -9.70 -2.86
C VAL A 159 10.93 -10.37 -4.22
N LEU A 160 11.52 -9.72 -5.25
CA LEU A 160 11.69 -10.34 -6.56
C LEU A 160 12.65 -11.55 -6.53
N GLY A 161 13.67 -11.54 -5.66
CA GLY A 161 14.49 -12.71 -5.38
C GLY A 161 13.67 -13.86 -4.81
N GLY A 162 12.79 -13.55 -3.82
CA GLY A 162 11.85 -14.52 -3.26
C GLY A 162 10.86 -15.08 -4.29
N VAL A 163 10.37 -14.24 -5.22
CA VAL A 163 9.56 -14.71 -6.36
C VAL A 163 10.32 -15.74 -7.19
N VAL A 164 11.59 -15.48 -7.53
CA VAL A 164 12.41 -16.43 -8.29
C VAL A 164 12.67 -17.70 -7.49
N SER A 165 12.97 -17.59 -6.18
CA SER A 165 13.17 -18.76 -5.30
C SER A 165 11.94 -19.67 -5.30
N ALA A 166 10.74 -19.10 -5.23
CA ALA A 166 9.49 -19.85 -5.25
C ALA A 166 9.22 -20.47 -6.65
N LEU A 167 9.41 -19.69 -7.71
CA LEU A 167 9.20 -20.17 -9.08
C LEU A 167 10.11 -21.36 -9.43
N ASN A 168 11.38 -21.34 -9.02
CA ASN A 168 12.32 -22.45 -9.23
C ASN A 168 11.86 -23.75 -8.54
N VAL A 169 11.00 -23.65 -7.53
CA VAL A 169 10.44 -24.81 -6.81
C VAL A 169 9.08 -25.23 -7.37
N PHE A 170 8.28 -24.27 -7.83
CA PHE A 170 6.93 -24.53 -8.33
C PHE A 170 6.88 -24.88 -9.82
N CYS A 171 7.74 -24.27 -10.61
CA CYS A 171 7.65 -24.26 -12.06
C CYS A 171 8.94 -24.76 -12.73
N SER A 172 8.77 -25.21 -13.98
CA SER A 172 9.85 -25.39 -14.94
C SER A 172 9.88 -24.23 -15.93
N ARG A 173 11.03 -23.94 -16.53
CA ARG A 173 11.10 -22.93 -17.59
C ARG A 173 10.17 -23.32 -18.73
N GLY A 174 9.41 -22.36 -19.23
CA GLY A 174 8.35 -22.54 -20.22
C GLY A 174 6.96 -22.73 -19.61
N ASP A 175 6.83 -22.93 -18.30
CA ASP A 175 5.53 -22.98 -17.65
C ASP A 175 4.85 -21.61 -17.65
N SER A 176 3.52 -21.64 -17.59
CA SER A 176 2.66 -20.46 -17.52
C SER A 176 2.38 -20.07 -16.08
N VAL A 177 2.56 -18.79 -15.75
CA VAL A 177 2.31 -18.22 -14.43
C VAL A 177 1.22 -17.15 -14.54
N LEU A 178 0.21 -17.23 -13.66
CA LEU A 178 -0.87 -16.24 -13.59
C LEU A 178 -0.41 -14.98 -12.85
N VAL A 179 -0.77 -13.83 -13.40
CA VAL A 179 -0.67 -12.53 -12.73
C VAL A 179 -1.94 -11.71 -13.00
N HIS A 180 -2.40 -10.92 -12.03
CA HIS A 180 -3.46 -9.93 -12.30
C HIS A 180 -2.87 -8.73 -13.03
N SER A 181 -3.65 -8.11 -13.93
CA SER A 181 -3.26 -6.85 -14.58
C SER A 181 -4.33 -5.76 -14.40
N PRO A 182 -3.96 -4.50 -14.21
CA PRO A 182 -2.59 -3.97 -14.18
C PRO A 182 -1.72 -4.68 -13.13
N THR A 183 -0.40 -4.75 -13.36
CA THR A 183 0.52 -5.50 -12.49
C THR A 183 1.85 -4.79 -12.32
N TYR A 184 2.59 -5.12 -11.26
CA TYR A 184 3.92 -4.57 -11.05
C TYR A 184 4.89 -5.06 -12.13
N ILE A 185 5.58 -4.11 -12.76
CA ILE A 185 6.57 -4.35 -13.83
C ILE A 185 7.68 -5.35 -13.41
N GLY A 186 8.03 -5.38 -12.12
CA GLY A 186 9.00 -6.33 -11.59
C GLY A 186 8.57 -7.78 -11.78
N PHE A 187 7.29 -8.11 -11.68
CA PHE A 187 6.81 -9.48 -11.88
C PHE A 187 6.94 -9.91 -13.34
N THR A 188 6.46 -9.08 -14.26
CA THR A 188 6.50 -9.40 -15.69
C THR A 188 7.92 -9.50 -16.21
N ASN A 189 8.81 -8.60 -15.79
CA ASN A 189 10.23 -8.68 -16.13
C ASN A 189 10.91 -9.92 -15.51
N THR A 190 10.60 -10.23 -14.25
CA THR A 190 11.16 -11.42 -13.58
C THR A 190 10.71 -12.70 -14.28
N LEU A 191 9.42 -12.85 -14.60
CA LEU A 191 8.90 -14.01 -15.32
C LEU A 191 9.55 -14.13 -16.70
N LYS A 192 9.56 -13.07 -17.49
CA LYS A 192 10.14 -13.05 -18.83
C LYS A 192 11.63 -13.39 -18.83
N ASN A 193 12.40 -12.76 -17.93
CA ASN A 193 13.85 -12.94 -17.86
C ASN A 193 14.27 -14.35 -17.39
N ASN A 194 13.39 -15.03 -16.62
CA ASN A 194 13.63 -16.40 -16.17
C ASN A 194 12.97 -17.47 -17.06
N GLY A 195 12.35 -17.06 -18.19
CA GLY A 195 11.84 -17.98 -19.22
C GLY A 195 10.48 -18.57 -18.90
N TYR A 196 9.66 -17.90 -18.11
CA TYR A 196 8.26 -18.27 -17.84
C TYR A 196 7.29 -17.53 -18.78
N HIS A 197 6.16 -18.17 -19.12
CA HIS A 197 5.08 -17.53 -19.84
C HIS A 197 4.15 -16.80 -18.87
N ILE A 198 3.75 -15.59 -19.26
CA ILE A 198 2.87 -14.76 -18.44
C ILE A 198 1.43 -14.92 -18.93
N VAL A 199 0.53 -15.27 -18.05
CA VAL A 199 -0.90 -15.26 -18.31
C VAL A 199 -1.56 -14.19 -17.44
N HIS A 200 -2.07 -13.15 -18.10
CA HIS A 200 -2.74 -12.04 -17.44
C HIS A 200 -4.21 -12.36 -17.17
N SER A 201 -4.66 -12.17 -15.92
CA SER A 201 -6.06 -12.08 -15.54
C SER A 201 -6.39 -10.62 -15.26
N PRO A 202 -7.04 -9.90 -16.18
CA PRO A 202 -7.33 -8.49 -16.00
C PRO A 202 -8.27 -8.24 -14.84
N LEU A 203 -7.93 -7.25 -14.02
CA LEU A 203 -8.87 -6.68 -13.06
C LEU A 203 -9.93 -5.87 -13.81
N ILE A 204 -11.13 -5.84 -13.27
CA ILE A 204 -12.23 -5.02 -13.77
C ILE A 204 -12.14 -3.65 -13.11
N TYR A 205 -12.17 -2.60 -13.93
CA TYR A 205 -12.21 -1.20 -13.50
C TYR A 205 -13.58 -0.63 -13.85
N GLU A 206 -14.37 -0.31 -12.85
CA GLU A 206 -15.75 0.11 -13.05
C GLU A 206 -16.19 1.19 -12.07
N PRO A 207 -17.21 2.01 -12.42
CA PRO A 207 -17.82 2.97 -11.51
C PRO A 207 -18.42 2.26 -10.29
N CYS A 208 -18.31 2.88 -9.11
CA CYS A 208 -19.01 2.41 -7.91
C CYS A 208 -20.52 2.56 -8.13
N SER A 209 -21.24 1.45 -8.13
CA SER A 209 -22.70 1.47 -8.21
C SER A 209 -23.32 1.59 -6.79
N ALA A 210 -24.53 2.17 -6.68
CA ALA A 210 -25.26 2.21 -5.41
C ALA A 210 -25.59 0.81 -4.84
N GLU A 211 -25.46 -0.24 -5.65
CA GLU A 211 -25.61 -1.65 -5.24
C GLU A 211 -24.27 -2.20 -4.70
N ALA A 212 -23.15 -1.86 -5.33
CA ALA A 212 -21.82 -2.20 -4.84
C ALA A 212 -21.53 -1.55 -3.46
N GLU A 213 -22.07 -0.35 -3.20
CA GLU A 213 -21.98 0.32 -1.90
C GLU A 213 -22.71 -0.43 -0.76
N LYS A 214 -23.69 -1.25 -1.10
CA LYS A 214 -24.41 -2.11 -0.13
C LYS A 214 -23.72 -3.42 0.14
N GLU A 215 -23.02 -3.95 -0.86
CA GLU A 215 -22.28 -5.23 -0.76
C GLU A 215 -20.88 -5.04 -0.17
N ASP A 216 -20.23 -3.90 -0.44
CA ASP A 216 -18.96 -3.52 0.17
C ASP A 216 -19.02 -2.06 0.66
N PRO A 217 -19.48 -1.83 1.90
CA PRO A 217 -19.49 -0.48 2.49
C PRO A 217 -18.11 0.15 2.60
N SER A 218 -17.02 -0.61 2.44
CA SER A 218 -15.65 -0.09 2.53
C SER A 218 -15.28 0.79 1.33
N CYS A 219 -15.92 0.60 0.17
CA CYS A 219 -15.68 1.43 -1.01
C CYS A 219 -16.13 2.89 -0.83
N CYS A 220 -16.94 3.20 0.22
CA CYS A 220 -17.53 4.54 0.46
C CYS A 220 -17.33 5.07 1.88
N GLN A 221 -16.58 4.40 2.75
CA GLN A 221 -16.43 4.80 4.17
C GLN A 221 -15.57 6.05 4.42
N ALA A 222 -14.99 6.66 3.39
CA ALA A 222 -14.16 7.87 3.54
C ALA A 222 -14.91 9.08 4.15
N GLU A 223 -16.24 9.16 4.06
CA GLU A 223 -16.99 10.32 4.56
C GLU A 223 -17.29 10.32 6.06
N ASN A 224 -17.42 9.18 6.71
CA ASN A 224 -17.89 9.13 8.12
C ASN A 224 -16.76 9.22 9.15
N SER A 225 -15.54 8.82 8.82
CA SER A 225 -14.39 8.95 9.73
C SER A 225 -13.73 10.34 9.71
N LEU A 226 -13.92 11.11 8.63
CA LEU A 226 -13.33 12.45 8.48
C LEU A 226 -14.14 13.57 9.14
N LYS A 227 -15.47 13.43 9.28
CA LYS A 227 -16.31 14.45 9.95
C LYS A 227 -15.99 14.59 11.44
N SER A 228 -15.49 13.56 12.11
CA SER A 228 -15.09 13.63 13.53
C SER A 228 -13.60 13.93 13.76
N GLY A 229 -12.72 13.60 12.83
CA GLY A 229 -11.26 13.78 12.96
C GLY A 229 -10.73 15.08 12.35
N ALA A 230 -11.25 15.52 11.21
CA ALA A 230 -10.75 16.69 10.49
C ALA A 230 -11.15 18.03 11.15
N GLU A 231 -12.35 18.11 11.74
CA GLU A 231 -12.76 19.32 12.47
C GLU A 231 -11.93 19.55 13.75
N SER A 232 -11.47 18.50 14.42
CA SER A 232 -10.61 18.63 15.60
C SER A 232 -9.14 18.90 15.22
N SER A 233 -8.63 18.34 14.13
CA SER A 233 -7.24 18.54 13.67
C SER A 233 -7.02 19.92 13.06
N LEU A 234 -7.96 20.43 12.26
CA LEU A 234 -7.87 21.76 11.65
C LEU A 234 -8.00 22.89 12.69
N LYS A 235 -8.87 22.73 13.69
CA LYS A 235 -8.98 23.70 14.79
C LYS A 235 -7.75 23.71 15.69
N ASN A 236 -7.15 22.56 15.99
CA ASN A 236 -5.98 22.47 16.87
C ASN A 236 -4.67 22.84 16.15
N GLY A 237 -4.51 22.52 14.87
CA GLY A 237 -3.35 22.90 14.07
C GLY A 237 -3.25 24.41 13.84
N ALA A 238 -4.35 25.08 13.51
CA ALA A 238 -4.41 26.52 13.30
C ALA A 238 -4.17 27.33 14.58
N ILE A 239 -4.69 26.86 15.73
CA ILE A 239 -4.54 27.55 17.02
C ILE A 239 -3.14 27.38 17.59
N ASN A 240 -2.49 26.23 17.43
CA ASN A 240 -1.14 26.01 17.94
C ASN A 240 -0.05 26.66 17.08
N SER A 241 -0.23 26.75 15.77
CA SER A 241 0.65 27.49 14.87
C SER A 241 0.66 29.00 15.18
N LEU A 242 -0.50 29.56 15.57
CA LEU A 242 -0.61 30.97 15.95
C LEU A 242 -0.05 31.27 17.35
N LYS A 243 0.00 30.29 18.27
CA LYS A 243 0.53 30.48 19.62
C LYS A 243 2.07 30.36 19.71
N ASN A 244 2.67 29.49 18.91
CA ASN A 244 4.12 29.23 19.00
C ASN A 244 4.98 30.14 18.09
N GLY A 245 4.39 30.88 17.14
CA GLY A 245 5.10 31.85 16.29
C GLY A 245 5.29 33.26 16.89
N ALA A 246 4.73 33.55 18.07
CA ALA A 246 4.61 34.91 18.60
C ALA A 246 5.63 35.29 19.71
N ILE A 247 6.56 34.43 20.06
CA ILE A 247 7.42 34.65 21.26
C ILE A 247 8.90 34.77 20.91
N ASN A 248 9.36 35.32 19.84
CA ASN A 248 10.77 35.83 19.78
C ASN A 248 11.04 36.64 18.51
N ASN A 249 10.62 37.90 18.46
CA ASN A 249 11.43 39.00 17.93
C ASN A 249 10.65 40.35 17.96
N PRO A 250 11.07 41.33 18.71
CA PRO A 250 10.42 42.64 18.72
C PRO A 250 11.15 43.64 17.80
N LYS A 251 10.97 43.55 16.49
CA LYS A 251 11.24 44.64 15.54
C LYS A 251 10.70 44.29 14.16
N ASN A 252 9.47 44.73 13.85
CA ASN A 252 9.09 45.30 12.57
C ASN A 252 7.56 45.48 12.46
N GLY A 253 7.17 46.71 12.12
CA GLY A 253 5.81 47.20 12.09
C GLY A 253 4.89 46.73 10.95
N ALA A 254 5.14 45.55 10.37
CA ALA A 254 4.33 44.99 9.24
C ALA A 254 3.26 43.97 9.64
N ILE A 255 3.18 43.62 10.94
CA ILE A 255 2.29 42.52 11.40
C ILE A 255 0.84 43.01 11.72
N ASN A 256 0.65 44.30 11.88
CA ASN A 256 -0.68 44.81 12.25
C ASN A 256 -1.67 44.98 11.10
N SER A 257 -1.23 44.99 9.84
CA SER A 257 -2.16 45.13 8.69
C SER A 257 -2.80 43.77 8.27
N LEU A 258 -2.10 42.64 8.55
CA LEU A 258 -2.62 41.30 8.22
C LEU A 258 -3.64 40.76 9.24
N LYS A 259 -3.57 41.21 10.50
CA LYS A 259 -4.53 40.76 11.54
C LYS A 259 -5.94 41.37 11.38
N ASN A 260 -6.05 42.55 10.81
CA ASN A 260 -7.35 43.22 10.65
C ASN A 260 -8.11 42.77 9.39
N GLY A 261 -7.42 42.26 8.37
CA GLY A 261 -8.04 41.76 7.14
C GLY A 261 -8.72 40.37 7.32
N ALA A 262 -8.08 39.47 8.07
CA ALA A 262 -8.59 38.10 8.25
C ALA A 262 -9.76 38.00 9.24
N ILE A 263 -9.82 38.89 10.23
CA ILE A 263 -10.91 38.90 11.24
C ILE A 263 -12.18 39.53 10.70
N ASN A 264 -12.10 40.51 9.80
CA ASN A 264 -13.28 41.17 9.23
C ASN A 264 -13.97 40.32 8.16
N ASN A 265 -13.27 39.46 7.43
CA ASN A 265 -13.89 38.54 6.47
C ASN A 265 -14.64 37.36 7.14
N LEU A 266 -14.32 37.01 8.38
CA LEU A 266 -15.03 35.97 9.13
C LEU A 266 -16.27 36.49 9.89
N LYS A 267 -16.35 37.82 10.14
CA LYS A 267 -17.52 38.42 10.82
C LYS A 267 -18.61 38.84 9.84
N ASN A 268 -18.29 39.14 8.58
CA ASN A 268 -19.29 39.60 7.60
C ASN A 268 -19.99 38.46 6.86
N GLY A 269 -19.64 37.19 7.10
CA GLY A 269 -20.32 36.02 6.55
C GLY A 269 -21.44 35.44 7.44
N ALA A 270 -21.58 35.90 8.69
CA ALA A 270 -22.49 35.29 9.68
C ALA A 270 -23.71 36.16 10.07
N GLU A 271 -23.85 37.38 9.58
CA GLU A 271 -24.90 38.30 10.04
C GLU A 271 -25.94 38.72 8.98
N ASN A 272 -25.96 38.12 7.77
CA ASN A 272 -26.96 38.45 6.76
C ASN A 272 -27.90 37.30 6.39
N SER A 273 -28.54 36.66 7.37
CA SER A 273 -29.68 35.78 7.12
C SER A 273 -30.73 35.86 8.24
N ALA A 274 -31.36 37.03 8.39
CA ALA A 274 -32.67 37.13 9.02
C ALA A 274 -33.33 38.46 8.57
N GLU A 275 -34.59 38.32 8.08
CA GLU A 275 -35.56 39.35 7.67
C GLU A 275 -35.40 39.82 6.20
N GLU A 276 -36.38 39.64 5.31
CA GLU A 276 -37.81 39.96 5.32
C GLU A 276 -38.56 39.24 4.16
N ASN A 277 -39.86 39.06 4.37
CA ASN A 277 -40.87 38.53 3.46
C ASN A 277 -41.18 39.43 2.27
N GLY A 278 -41.49 38.81 1.11
CA GLY A 278 -42.11 39.48 0.00
C GLY A 278 -42.25 38.58 -1.24
N HIS A 279 -43.47 38.22 -1.58
CA HIS A 279 -43.87 37.46 -2.76
C HIS A 279 -43.30 37.99 -4.05
N GLU A 280 -42.73 37.08 -4.90
CA GLU A 280 -43.05 37.04 -6.32
C GLU A 280 -42.60 35.71 -6.94
N LYS A 281 -43.49 35.12 -7.75
CA LYS A 281 -43.28 33.91 -8.56
C LYS A 281 -42.43 34.27 -9.77
N ALA A 282 -41.32 33.55 -10.01
CA ALA A 282 -40.84 33.25 -11.35
C ALA A 282 -39.71 32.19 -11.35
N ASN A 283 -39.95 31.18 -12.14
CA ASN A 283 -39.02 30.31 -12.85
C ASN A 283 -37.84 29.67 -12.10
N GLY A 284 -37.97 28.32 -11.99
CA GLY A 284 -36.92 27.41 -11.62
C GLY A 284 -35.69 27.50 -12.55
N GLN A 285 -34.61 27.95 -11.99
CA GLN A 285 -33.28 27.53 -12.38
C GLN A 285 -32.78 26.58 -11.29
N SER A 286 -32.71 25.30 -11.64
CA SER A 286 -32.07 24.30 -10.82
C SER A 286 -30.65 24.77 -10.56
N ALA A 287 -30.33 25.01 -9.26
CA ALA A 287 -28.94 25.08 -8.85
C ALA A 287 -28.24 23.82 -9.36
N SER A 288 -27.23 23.99 -10.21
CA SER A 288 -26.37 22.91 -10.66
C SER A 288 -25.79 22.27 -9.41
N LYS A 289 -26.21 21.02 -9.12
CA LYS A 289 -25.44 20.14 -8.24
C LYS A 289 -24.04 20.09 -8.87
N GLU A 290 -23.04 20.56 -8.14
CA GLU A 290 -21.65 20.27 -8.48
C GLU A 290 -21.58 18.76 -8.71
N GLN A 291 -21.23 18.36 -9.93
CA GLN A 291 -20.99 16.98 -10.27
C GLN A 291 -19.69 16.59 -9.55
N VAL A 292 -19.83 16.04 -8.36
CA VAL A 292 -18.76 15.23 -7.76
C VAL A 292 -18.50 14.10 -8.75
N GLY A 293 -17.28 14.03 -9.28
CA GLY A 293 -16.92 13.03 -10.30
C GLY A 293 -17.20 11.61 -9.79
N GLU A 294 -17.59 10.73 -10.70
CA GLU A 294 -17.88 9.32 -10.40
C GLU A 294 -16.69 8.68 -9.67
N ARG A 295 -16.97 7.88 -8.64
CA ARG A 295 -15.98 7.05 -7.97
C ARG A 295 -15.83 5.73 -8.71
N TYR A 296 -14.62 5.22 -8.80
CA TYR A 296 -14.28 3.96 -9.46
C TYR A 296 -13.61 3.01 -8.49
N HIS A 297 -13.70 1.72 -8.77
CA HIS A 297 -12.99 0.69 -8.02
C HIS A 297 -12.42 -0.40 -8.94
N TRP A 298 -11.49 -1.17 -8.39
CA TRP A 298 -10.91 -2.34 -9.05
C TRP A 298 -11.41 -3.61 -8.36
N ARG A 299 -11.76 -4.64 -9.11
CA ARG A 299 -12.11 -5.95 -8.57
C ARG A 299 -11.52 -7.09 -9.41
N MET A 300 -11.40 -8.27 -8.82
CA MET A 300 -10.99 -9.48 -9.54
C MET A 300 -12.11 -9.99 -10.46
N ASP A 301 -11.72 -10.47 -11.65
CA ASP A 301 -12.58 -11.25 -12.53
C ASP A 301 -12.35 -12.74 -12.26
N TYR A 302 -13.14 -13.30 -11.36
CA TYR A 302 -13.00 -14.70 -10.92
C TYR A 302 -13.27 -15.68 -12.05
N GLU A 303 -14.21 -15.37 -12.96
CA GLU A 303 -14.53 -16.22 -14.10
C GLU A 303 -13.38 -16.26 -15.10
N ASP A 304 -12.81 -15.11 -15.45
CA ASP A 304 -11.62 -15.01 -16.31
C ASP A 304 -10.42 -15.74 -15.68
N MET A 305 -10.20 -15.52 -14.38
CA MET A 305 -9.12 -16.16 -13.63
C MET A 305 -9.25 -17.70 -13.70
N GLU A 306 -10.41 -18.25 -13.38
CA GLU A 306 -10.65 -19.69 -13.42
C GLU A 306 -10.51 -20.26 -14.83
N ASN A 307 -11.08 -19.60 -15.84
CA ASN A 307 -10.98 -20.01 -17.24
C ASN A 307 -9.53 -20.05 -17.73
N LYS A 308 -8.70 -19.07 -17.33
CA LYS A 308 -7.28 -19.02 -17.69
C LYS A 308 -6.46 -20.09 -17.00
N ILE A 309 -6.69 -20.31 -15.70
CA ILE A 309 -6.04 -21.38 -14.94
C ILE A 309 -6.30 -22.74 -15.64
N ARG A 310 -7.56 -23.03 -15.94
CA ARG A 310 -7.95 -24.27 -16.61
C ARG A 310 -7.37 -24.39 -18.03
N ARG A 311 -7.50 -23.34 -18.84
CA ARG A 311 -7.09 -23.33 -20.25
C ARG A 311 -5.59 -23.46 -20.45
N HIS A 312 -4.81 -22.80 -19.58
CA HIS A 312 -3.36 -22.76 -19.68
C HIS A 312 -2.66 -23.74 -18.71
N HIS A 313 -3.43 -24.60 -18.02
CA HIS A 313 -2.89 -25.57 -17.05
C HIS A 313 -1.96 -24.92 -16.02
N ILE A 314 -2.40 -23.78 -15.49
CA ILE A 314 -1.59 -22.98 -14.56
C ILE A 314 -1.56 -23.66 -13.20
N HIS A 315 -0.36 -23.82 -12.65
CA HIS A 315 -0.15 -24.37 -11.31
C HIS A 315 0.68 -23.44 -10.40
N ALA A 316 0.98 -22.22 -10.87
CA ALA A 316 1.57 -21.16 -10.05
C ALA A 316 0.98 -19.79 -10.39
N ALA A 317 0.76 -18.96 -9.36
CA ALA A 317 0.29 -17.58 -9.51
C ALA A 317 1.11 -16.63 -8.64
N ILE A 318 1.34 -15.40 -9.13
CA ILE A 318 1.85 -14.29 -8.32
C ILE A 318 0.65 -13.44 -7.93
N PHE A 319 0.43 -13.29 -6.61
CA PHE A 319 -0.67 -12.55 -6.02
C PHE A 319 -0.13 -11.35 -5.24
N CYS A 320 -0.56 -10.14 -5.55
CA CYS A 320 -0.10 -8.90 -4.90
C CYS A 320 -1.16 -8.38 -3.94
N SER A 321 -0.82 -8.25 -2.65
CA SER A 321 -1.74 -7.82 -1.59
C SER A 321 -1.02 -7.02 -0.50
N PRO A 322 -1.23 -5.69 -0.39
CA PRO A 322 -1.98 -4.78 -1.28
C PRO A 322 -1.49 -4.73 -2.71
N HIS A 323 -2.39 -4.44 -3.63
CA HIS A 323 -2.11 -4.54 -5.08
C HIS A 323 -1.47 -3.26 -5.64
N ASN A 324 -0.29 -3.39 -6.24
CA ASN A 324 0.39 -2.32 -6.96
C ASN A 324 0.29 -2.60 -8.49
N PRO A 325 -0.20 -1.65 -9.32
CA PRO A 325 -0.31 -0.21 -9.06
C PRO A 325 -1.69 0.28 -8.58
N CYS A 326 -2.71 -0.56 -8.51
CA CYS A 326 -4.11 -0.13 -8.31
C CYS A 326 -4.43 0.34 -6.88
N GLY A 327 -3.57 0.03 -5.90
CA GLY A 327 -3.79 0.41 -4.50
C GLY A 327 -4.88 -0.39 -3.78
N ARG A 328 -5.36 -1.51 -4.36
CA ARG A 328 -6.40 -2.34 -3.73
C ARG A 328 -5.88 -3.07 -2.48
N VAL A 329 -6.70 -3.08 -1.44
CA VAL A 329 -6.55 -3.93 -0.25
C VAL A 329 -7.70 -4.93 -0.27
N TRP A 330 -7.39 -6.19 -0.63
CA TRP A 330 -8.40 -7.23 -0.80
C TRP A 330 -9.07 -7.56 0.52
N ASN A 331 -10.40 -7.58 0.55
CA ASN A 331 -11.16 -8.00 1.72
C ASN A 331 -11.18 -9.55 1.84
N ARG A 332 -11.70 -10.06 2.97
CA ARG A 332 -11.70 -11.50 3.24
C ARG A 332 -12.47 -12.30 2.19
N GLU A 333 -13.64 -11.84 1.81
CA GLU A 333 -14.49 -12.52 0.82
C GLU A 333 -13.81 -12.59 -0.56
N GLU A 334 -13.16 -11.52 -0.99
CA GLU A 334 -12.39 -11.49 -2.24
C GLU A 334 -11.24 -12.50 -2.21
N LEU A 335 -10.51 -12.55 -1.09
CA LEU A 335 -9.41 -13.51 -0.92
C LEU A 335 -9.93 -14.95 -0.87
N GLU A 336 -10.99 -15.23 -0.13
CA GLU A 336 -11.59 -16.58 -0.04
C GLU A 336 -12.06 -17.07 -1.41
N LYS A 337 -12.72 -16.23 -2.22
CA LYS A 337 -13.13 -16.56 -3.59
C LYS A 337 -11.92 -16.88 -4.48
N ALA A 338 -10.86 -16.06 -4.43
CA ALA A 338 -9.65 -16.29 -5.21
C ALA A 338 -8.96 -17.60 -4.80
N PHE A 339 -8.80 -17.82 -3.49
CA PHE A 339 -8.13 -19.02 -2.98
C PHE A 339 -8.95 -20.30 -3.14
N ALA A 340 -10.28 -20.24 -3.17
CA ALA A 340 -11.12 -21.38 -3.54
C ALA A 340 -10.86 -21.84 -4.99
N ILE A 341 -10.61 -20.91 -5.90
CA ILE A 341 -10.22 -21.24 -7.28
C ILE A 341 -8.81 -21.85 -7.30
N PHE A 342 -7.84 -21.26 -6.59
CA PHE A 342 -6.50 -21.82 -6.50
C PHE A 342 -6.49 -23.22 -5.91
N GLU A 343 -7.27 -23.48 -4.86
CA GLU A 343 -7.44 -24.80 -4.26
C GLU A 343 -8.03 -25.81 -5.24
N LYS A 344 -9.08 -25.43 -5.96
CA LYS A 344 -9.76 -26.28 -6.95
C LYS A 344 -8.81 -26.82 -8.02
N TYR A 345 -7.80 -26.07 -8.38
CA TYR A 345 -6.83 -26.41 -9.46
C TYR A 345 -5.42 -26.68 -8.95
N ASP A 346 -5.21 -26.80 -7.65
CA ASP A 346 -3.91 -26.99 -6.99
C ASP A 346 -2.84 -25.94 -7.40
N VAL A 347 -3.24 -24.68 -7.52
CA VAL A 347 -2.35 -23.57 -7.90
C VAL A 347 -1.55 -23.09 -6.69
N LYS A 348 -0.21 -23.20 -6.74
CA LYS A 348 0.68 -22.65 -5.71
C LYS A 348 0.73 -21.13 -5.84
N VAL A 349 0.73 -20.43 -4.72
CA VAL A 349 0.66 -18.96 -4.70
C VAL A 349 1.97 -18.36 -4.19
N ILE A 350 2.47 -17.36 -4.90
CA ILE A 350 3.54 -16.49 -4.44
C ILE A 350 2.87 -15.16 -4.09
N SER A 351 2.72 -14.86 -2.80
CA SER A 351 2.06 -13.65 -2.35
C SER A 351 3.09 -12.56 -2.07
N ASP A 352 3.04 -11.48 -2.83
CA ASP A 352 3.81 -10.27 -2.56
C ASP A 352 3.02 -9.37 -1.59
N GLU A 353 3.43 -9.37 -0.33
CA GLU A 353 2.82 -8.58 0.75
C GLU A 353 3.73 -7.43 1.22
N ILE A 354 4.62 -6.95 0.34
CA ILE A 354 5.60 -5.89 0.65
C ILE A 354 4.94 -4.56 1.07
N TRP A 355 3.67 -4.36 0.72
CA TRP A 355 2.89 -3.17 1.02
C TRP A 355 1.99 -3.32 2.25
N SER A 356 2.04 -4.44 2.95
CA SER A 356 1.13 -4.80 4.05
C SER A 356 1.04 -3.77 5.19
N ASP A 357 2.09 -2.99 5.41
CA ASP A 357 2.10 -1.92 6.43
C ASP A 357 1.50 -0.60 5.94
N ILE A 358 1.41 -0.38 4.63
CA ILE A 358 0.92 0.87 4.03
C ILE A 358 -0.54 0.70 3.64
N ILE A 359 -1.39 0.71 4.66
CA ILE A 359 -2.85 0.59 4.54
C ILE A 359 -3.48 1.93 4.92
N LEU A 360 -4.39 2.41 4.10
CA LEU A 360 -4.95 3.76 4.15
C LEU A 360 -6.46 3.71 4.43
N ASN A 361 -7.05 4.86 4.74
CA ASN A 361 -8.49 5.08 4.78
C ASN A 361 -9.27 4.11 5.69
N GLY A 362 -8.66 3.59 6.78
CA GLY A 362 -9.32 2.67 7.69
C GLY A 362 -9.40 1.21 7.21
N HIS A 363 -8.91 0.90 6.01
CA HIS A 363 -8.81 -0.48 5.54
C HIS A 363 -7.84 -1.31 6.41
N ARG A 364 -7.93 -2.63 6.31
CA ARG A 364 -7.08 -3.56 7.04
C ARG A 364 -6.47 -4.60 6.10
N HIS A 365 -5.16 -4.78 6.17
CA HIS A 365 -4.50 -5.88 5.47
C HIS A 365 -4.88 -7.22 6.10
N ILE A 366 -5.19 -8.19 5.24
CA ILE A 366 -5.44 -9.58 5.61
C ILE A 366 -4.33 -10.43 4.99
N PRO A 367 -3.42 -11.01 5.80
CA PRO A 367 -2.43 -11.94 5.29
C PRO A 367 -3.10 -13.10 4.56
N VAL A 368 -2.72 -13.34 3.30
CA VAL A 368 -3.41 -14.34 2.47
C VAL A 368 -3.35 -15.75 3.07
N GLN A 369 -2.31 -16.07 3.82
CA GLN A 369 -2.15 -17.36 4.51
C GLN A 369 -3.16 -17.58 5.66
N SER A 370 -3.92 -16.53 6.05
CA SER A 370 -4.92 -16.60 7.11
C SER A 370 -6.33 -16.97 6.60
N VAL A 371 -6.55 -17.00 5.28
CA VAL A 371 -7.91 -17.14 4.73
C VAL A 371 -8.40 -18.58 4.64
N SER A 372 -7.50 -19.55 4.48
CA SER A 372 -7.85 -20.97 4.47
C SER A 372 -6.64 -21.86 4.80
N GLN A 373 -6.89 -23.13 5.09
CA GLN A 373 -5.82 -24.12 5.27
C GLN A 373 -5.03 -24.29 3.96
N TYR A 374 -5.70 -24.32 2.81
CA TYR A 374 -5.04 -24.39 1.52
C TYR A 374 -4.09 -23.21 1.31
N ALA A 375 -4.56 -22.00 1.55
CA ALA A 375 -3.75 -20.78 1.45
C ALA A 375 -2.49 -20.86 2.34
N ARG A 376 -2.65 -21.34 3.56
CA ARG A 376 -1.54 -21.52 4.51
C ARG A 376 -0.48 -22.49 4.01
N GLU A 377 -0.90 -23.64 3.49
CA GLU A 377 -0.01 -24.73 3.10
C GLU A 377 0.61 -24.54 1.70
N ASN A 378 -0.02 -23.73 0.84
CA ASN A 378 0.35 -23.62 -0.57
C ASN A 378 0.83 -22.22 -0.98
N THR A 379 1.11 -21.34 -0.02
CA THR A 379 1.60 -19.99 -0.29
C THR A 379 3.00 -19.76 0.25
N VAL A 380 3.83 -19.13 -0.58
CA VAL A 380 5.05 -18.42 -0.18
C VAL A 380 4.69 -16.95 -0.03
N ALA A 381 4.58 -16.46 1.19
CA ALA A 381 4.29 -15.06 1.45
C ALA A 381 5.60 -14.27 1.64
N LEU A 382 5.74 -13.16 0.92
CA LEU A 382 6.96 -12.35 0.83
C LEU A 382 6.73 -10.98 1.47
N TYR A 383 7.59 -10.62 2.39
CA TYR A 383 7.54 -9.37 3.15
C TYR A 383 8.88 -8.64 3.13
N ALA A 384 8.87 -7.33 3.28
CA ALA A 384 10.08 -6.55 3.44
C ALA A 384 9.81 -5.20 4.13
N PRO A 385 10.74 -4.67 4.93
CA PRO A 385 10.63 -3.31 5.47
C PRO A 385 10.90 -2.21 4.42
N SER A 386 11.25 -2.59 3.19
CA SER A 386 11.78 -1.67 2.18
C SER A 386 10.78 -0.61 1.71
N LYS A 387 9.49 -0.96 1.58
CA LYS A 387 8.44 0.02 1.22
C LYS A 387 7.95 0.81 2.41
N THR A 388 7.80 0.13 3.55
CA THR A 388 7.36 0.74 4.81
C THR A 388 8.33 1.81 5.30
N PHE A 389 9.64 1.56 5.22
CA PHE A 389 10.68 2.41 5.81
C PHE A 389 11.67 3.01 4.80
N ASN A 390 11.35 2.98 3.50
CA ASN A 390 12.22 3.53 2.46
C ASN A 390 13.62 2.89 2.42
N LEU A 391 13.70 1.55 2.51
CA LEU A 391 14.95 0.78 2.62
C LEU A 391 15.27 -0.07 1.38
N ALA A 392 14.71 0.27 0.22
CA ALA A 392 14.88 -0.52 -1.00
C ALA A 392 16.35 -0.73 -1.41
N GLY A 393 17.21 0.25 -1.13
CA GLY A 393 18.66 0.18 -1.40
C GLY A 393 19.42 -0.85 -0.55
N LEU A 394 18.82 -1.36 0.54
CA LEU A 394 19.42 -2.40 1.39
C LEU A 394 19.03 -3.84 0.99
N VAL A 395 18.10 -3.99 0.05
CA VAL A 395 17.71 -5.28 -0.58
C VAL A 395 17.33 -6.39 0.43
N GLY A 396 16.83 -6.05 1.62
CA GLY A 396 16.41 -7.02 2.65
C GLY A 396 14.94 -7.40 2.51
N SER A 397 14.63 -8.70 2.46
CA SER A 397 13.26 -9.23 2.53
C SER A 397 13.25 -10.61 3.18
N TYR A 398 12.08 -11.14 3.46
CA TYR A 398 11.93 -12.48 4.01
C TYR A 398 10.63 -13.12 3.52
N HIS A 399 10.64 -14.46 3.52
CA HIS A 399 9.43 -15.23 3.31
C HIS A 399 8.87 -15.79 4.62
N ILE A 400 7.55 -16.02 4.62
CA ILE A 400 6.87 -16.86 5.60
C ILE A 400 6.27 -18.04 4.87
N ILE A 401 6.64 -19.27 5.28
CA ILE A 401 6.15 -20.52 4.68
C ILE A 401 5.82 -21.50 5.80
N TYR A 402 4.55 -21.88 5.93
CA TYR A 402 4.10 -22.83 6.95
C TYR A 402 4.36 -24.29 6.55
N ASN A 403 4.24 -24.64 5.27
CA ASN A 403 4.48 -25.98 4.78
C ASN A 403 5.96 -26.38 4.88
N ARG A 404 6.27 -27.36 5.71
CA ARG A 404 7.64 -27.81 5.96
C ARG A 404 8.37 -28.28 4.69
N THR A 405 7.69 -29.10 3.88
CA THR A 405 8.27 -29.65 2.65
C THR A 405 8.63 -28.53 1.67
N LEU A 406 7.75 -27.53 1.54
CA LEU A 406 7.98 -26.37 0.69
C LEU A 406 9.17 -25.54 1.19
N ARG A 407 9.26 -25.28 2.51
CA ARG A 407 10.41 -24.59 3.11
C ARG A 407 11.73 -25.31 2.81
N GLU A 408 11.76 -26.63 3.03
CA GLU A 408 12.98 -27.42 2.81
C GLU A 408 13.40 -27.40 1.33
N ARG A 409 12.45 -27.43 0.39
CA ARG A 409 12.74 -27.31 -1.05
C ARG A 409 13.31 -25.95 -1.41
N ILE A 410 12.73 -24.86 -0.90
CA ILE A 410 13.22 -23.50 -1.17
C ILE A 410 14.60 -23.28 -0.54
N ARG A 411 14.82 -23.73 0.70
CA ARG A 411 16.15 -23.66 1.34
C ARG A 411 17.20 -24.43 0.56
N LYS A 412 16.85 -25.61 0.06
CA LYS A 412 17.76 -26.41 -0.75
C LYS A 412 18.10 -25.72 -2.06
N GLU A 413 17.10 -25.15 -2.75
CA GLU A 413 17.31 -24.39 -3.99
C GLU A 413 18.23 -23.19 -3.77
N ALA A 414 17.97 -22.38 -2.73
CA ALA A 414 18.81 -21.25 -2.37
C ALA A 414 20.26 -21.67 -2.07
N SER A 415 20.47 -22.80 -1.38
CA SER A 415 21.80 -23.31 -1.04
C SER A 415 22.63 -23.78 -2.24
N LEU A 416 21.97 -24.18 -3.33
CA LEU A 416 22.66 -24.63 -4.54
C LEU A 416 23.34 -23.47 -5.30
N CYS A 417 22.76 -22.30 -5.24
CA CYS A 417 23.18 -21.14 -6.03
C CYS A 417 23.91 -20.08 -5.22
N HIS A 418 23.91 -20.15 -3.90
CA HIS A 418 24.46 -19.15 -2.95
C HIS A 418 24.03 -17.71 -3.25
N TYR A 419 22.88 -17.52 -3.89
CA TYR A 419 22.42 -16.17 -4.29
C TYR A 419 21.63 -15.44 -3.19
N ASN A 420 21.24 -16.16 -2.15
CA ASN A 420 20.32 -15.67 -1.13
C ASN A 420 21.01 -15.46 0.23
N GLU A 421 22.14 -14.76 0.18
CA GLU A 421 22.96 -14.45 1.35
C GLU A 421 22.54 -13.11 1.97
N MET A 422 22.28 -13.12 3.27
CA MET A 422 21.88 -11.91 3.99
C MET A 422 23.02 -10.90 4.10
N ASN A 423 22.74 -9.64 3.84
CA ASN A 423 23.62 -8.52 4.14
C ASN A 423 23.47 -8.12 5.63
N VAL A 424 24.59 -7.97 6.35
CA VAL A 424 24.57 -7.65 7.78
C VAL A 424 23.89 -6.30 8.07
N LEU A 425 24.05 -5.30 7.21
CA LEU A 425 23.41 -3.98 7.41
C LEU A 425 21.89 -4.06 7.17
N SER A 426 21.43 -4.93 6.26
CA SER A 426 20.01 -5.21 6.07
C SER A 426 19.38 -5.82 7.32
N MET A 427 20.09 -6.74 8.00
CA MET A 427 19.63 -7.31 9.27
C MET A 427 19.47 -6.21 10.34
N TYR A 428 20.48 -5.36 10.50
CA TYR A 428 20.42 -4.28 11.50
C TYR A 428 19.40 -3.20 11.15
N ALA A 429 19.18 -2.93 9.87
CA ALA A 429 18.10 -2.05 9.42
C ALA A 429 16.72 -2.59 9.81
N LEU A 430 16.49 -3.90 9.62
CA LEU A 430 15.24 -4.54 10.02
C LEU A 430 15.07 -4.52 11.55
N LEU A 431 16.12 -4.81 12.31
CA LEU A 431 16.10 -4.73 13.78
C LEU A 431 15.76 -3.32 14.28
N GLY A 432 16.28 -2.28 13.62
CA GLY A 432 15.95 -0.88 13.91
C GLY A 432 14.55 -0.46 13.47
N ALA A 433 14.02 -1.12 12.42
CA ALA A 433 12.69 -0.87 11.88
C ALA A 433 11.57 -1.51 12.71
N TYR A 434 11.72 -2.80 13.04
CA TYR A 434 10.68 -3.60 13.70
C TYR A 434 10.71 -3.45 15.23
N THR A 435 10.54 -2.22 15.66
CA THR A 435 10.51 -1.77 17.05
C THR A 435 9.20 -1.08 17.36
N THR A 436 8.91 -0.82 18.64
CA THR A 436 7.76 0.01 19.04
C THR A 436 7.87 1.42 18.44
N GLU A 437 9.09 2.02 18.41
CA GLU A 437 9.31 3.31 17.76
C GLU A 437 9.04 3.24 16.25
N GLY A 438 9.40 2.13 15.60
CA GLY A 438 9.07 1.90 14.19
C GLY A 438 7.57 1.80 13.95
N MET A 439 6.80 1.17 14.85
CA MET A 439 5.34 1.13 14.77
C MET A 439 4.73 2.53 14.84
N GLU A 440 5.16 3.35 15.81
CA GLU A 440 4.71 4.74 15.96
C GLU A 440 5.02 5.57 14.69
N TRP A 441 6.22 5.38 14.13
CA TRP A 441 6.61 6.05 12.90
C TRP A 441 5.72 5.68 11.70
N VAL A 442 5.40 4.39 11.55
CA VAL A 442 4.50 3.89 10.49
C VAL A 442 3.08 4.44 10.67
N ASP A 443 2.58 4.53 11.89
CA ASP A 443 1.23 5.04 12.14
C ASP A 443 1.11 6.54 11.82
N GLU A 444 2.14 7.35 12.14
CA GLU A 444 2.21 8.73 11.68
C GLU A 444 2.35 8.84 10.16
N LEU A 445 3.19 8.01 9.52
CA LEU A 445 3.34 7.95 8.07
C LEU A 445 2.00 7.64 7.39
N ARG A 446 1.26 6.64 7.87
CA ARG A 446 -0.06 6.27 7.33
C ARG A 446 -1.04 7.44 7.40
N THR A 447 -1.02 8.19 8.49
CA THR A 447 -1.86 9.41 8.64
C THR A 447 -1.51 10.45 7.58
N VAL A 448 -0.22 10.69 7.33
CA VAL A 448 0.25 11.63 6.30
C VAL A 448 -0.14 11.13 4.91
N LEU A 449 0.12 9.85 4.61
CA LEU A 449 -0.20 9.27 3.30
C LEU A 449 -1.70 9.27 3.02
N THR A 450 -2.54 8.97 4.01
CA THR A 450 -4.01 9.08 3.89
C THR A 450 -4.42 10.50 3.51
N GLY A 451 -3.87 11.52 4.17
CA GLY A 451 -4.11 12.92 3.83
C GLY A 451 -3.65 13.29 2.41
N ASN A 452 -2.48 12.81 2.01
CA ASN A 452 -1.92 13.04 0.68
C ASN A 452 -2.77 12.40 -0.42
N VAL A 453 -3.19 11.15 -0.22
CA VAL A 453 -4.05 10.41 -1.15
C VAL A 453 -5.40 11.11 -1.29
N HIS A 454 -6.03 11.43 -0.18
CA HIS A 454 -7.32 12.15 -0.19
C HIS A 454 -7.20 13.48 -0.94
N TYR A 455 -6.21 14.30 -0.62
CA TYR A 455 -5.99 15.58 -1.30
C TYR A 455 -5.84 15.42 -2.82
N ALA A 456 -4.92 14.52 -3.24
CA ALA A 456 -4.63 14.33 -4.66
C ALA A 456 -5.84 13.76 -5.43
N THR A 457 -6.56 12.81 -4.81
CA THR A 457 -7.76 12.20 -5.38
C THR A 457 -8.88 13.21 -5.60
N GLU A 458 -9.21 14.01 -4.58
CA GLU A 458 -10.24 15.05 -4.69
C GLU A 458 -9.83 16.15 -5.66
N TYR A 459 -8.56 16.54 -5.68
CA TYR A 459 -8.06 17.52 -6.63
C TYR A 459 -8.23 17.05 -8.08
N ILE A 460 -7.85 15.81 -8.37
CA ILE A 460 -7.98 15.23 -9.71
C ILE A 460 -9.45 15.12 -10.11
N ARG A 461 -10.32 14.60 -9.24
CA ARG A 461 -11.77 14.47 -9.51
C ARG A 461 -12.44 15.79 -9.85
N THR A 462 -12.01 16.87 -9.20
CA THR A 462 -12.63 18.20 -9.35
C THR A 462 -12.04 19.03 -10.46
N HIS A 463 -10.75 18.84 -10.80
CA HIS A 463 -10.04 19.73 -11.72
C HIS A 463 -9.61 19.06 -13.03
N PHE A 464 -9.30 17.75 -13.04
CA PHE A 464 -8.77 17.10 -14.25
C PHE A 464 -9.88 16.45 -15.08
N LYS A 465 -10.48 17.21 -16.00
CA LYS A 465 -11.55 16.72 -16.88
C LYS A 465 -11.05 15.55 -17.74
N GLY A 466 -11.84 14.48 -17.81
CA GLY A 466 -11.51 13.31 -18.62
C GLY A 466 -10.47 12.38 -17.96
N VAL A 467 -10.18 12.57 -16.67
CA VAL A 467 -9.37 11.67 -15.84
C VAL A 467 -10.25 11.03 -14.80
N THR A 468 -10.16 9.70 -14.66
CA THR A 468 -10.85 8.94 -13.62
C THR A 468 -9.85 8.15 -12.79
N LEU A 469 -10.20 7.83 -11.55
CA LEU A 469 -9.34 7.04 -10.67
C LEU A 469 -10.13 6.32 -9.57
N ALA A 470 -9.62 5.16 -9.18
CA ALA A 470 -9.98 4.53 -7.92
C ALA A 470 -9.09 5.11 -6.82
N GLU A 471 -9.68 5.46 -5.68
CA GLU A 471 -8.91 5.93 -4.53
C GLU A 471 -8.11 4.77 -3.95
N PRO A 472 -6.79 4.91 -3.75
CA PRO A 472 -5.98 3.85 -3.17
C PRO A 472 -6.38 3.54 -1.72
N GLU A 473 -6.61 2.27 -1.43
CA GLU A 473 -6.88 1.73 -0.10
C GLU A 473 -5.59 1.36 0.64
N GLY A 474 -4.54 1.16 -0.11
CA GLY A 474 -3.18 0.88 0.36
C GLY A 474 -2.15 1.28 -0.66
N THR A 475 -0.87 1.13 -0.33
CA THR A 475 0.27 1.71 -1.04
C THR A 475 0.32 3.23 -0.94
N TYR A 476 1.25 3.88 -1.62
CA TYR A 476 1.25 5.34 -1.84
C TYR A 476 1.26 5.67 -3.35
N MET A 477 0.74 4.72 -4.15
CA MET A 477 0.64 4.87 -5.61
C MET A 477 -0.79 5.18 -5.99
N LEU A 478 -0.97 6.20 -6.82
CA LEU A 478 -2.22 6.50 -7.48
C LEU A 478 -2.10 6.08 -8.95
N PHE A 479 -3.16 5.47 -9.50
CA PHE A 479 -3.20 4.96 -10.86
C PHE A 479 -4.42 5.53 -11.57
N ALA A 480 -4.20 6.61 -12.34
CA ALA A 480 -5.24 7.42 -12.94
C ALA A 480 -5.45 7.05 -14.41
N ASP A 481 -6.70 6.79 -14.80
CA ASP A 481 -7.10 6.57 -16.19
C ASP A 481 -7.27 7.90 -16.92
N CYS A 482 -6.47 8.11 -17.96
CA CYS A 482 -6.45 9.29 -18.78
C CYS A 482 -7.06 9.05 -20.18
N THR A 483 -7.78 7.93 -20.38
CA THR A 483 -8.32 7.53 -21.69
C THR A 483 -9.20 8.61 -22.31
N GLN A 484 -10.12 9.17 -21.52
CA GLN A 484 -11.03 10.20 -22.05
C GLN A 484 -10.29 11.50 -22.33
N TRP A 485 -9.39 11.93 -21.44
CA TRP A 485 -8.58 13.12 -21.68
C TRP A 485 -7.75 13.00 -22.99
N CYS A 486 -7.10 11.85 -23.20
CA CYS A 486 -6.31 11.60 -24.40
C CYS A 486 -7.18 11.66 -25.67
N ARG A 487 -8.40 11.10 -25.63
CA ARG A 487 -9.35 11.18 -26.76
C ARG A 487 -9.78 12.60 -27.06
N ASP A 488 -10.18 13.35 -26.03
CA ASP A 488 -10.70 14.72 -26.18
C ASP A 488 -9.63 15.68 -26.72
N HIS A 489 -8.36 15.41 -26.46
CA HIS A 489 -7.24 16.24 -26.90
C HIS A 489 -6.49 15.68 -28.11
N GLY A 490 -6.91 14.51 -28.65
CA GLY A 490 -6.24 13.84 -29.77
C GLY A 490 -4.77 13.50 -29.46
N LYS A 491 -4.45 13.20 -28.19
CA LYS A 491 -3.09 12.92 -27.72
C LYS A 491 -2.93 11.47 -27.29
N THR A 492 -1.72 10.99 -27.41
CA THR A 492 -1.30 9.70 -26.83
C THR A 492 -0.94 9.86 -25.35
N LEU A 493 -0.94 8.75 -24.62
CA LEU A 493 -0.45 8.74 -23.22
C LEU A 493 1.00 9.22 -23.10
N GLN A 494 1.86 8.87 -24.06
CA GLN A 494 3.26 9.28 -24.07
C GLN A 494 3.40 10.82 -24.25
N GLU A 495 2.56 11.44 -25.07
CA GLU A 495 2.54 12.89 -25.18
C GLU A 495 2.03 13.56 -23.90
N LEU A 496 1.03 12.96 -23.23
CA LEU A 496 0.56 13.44 -21.93
C LEU A 496 1.66 13.34 -20.88
N GLU A 497 2.33 12.19 -20.78
CA GLU A 497 3.46 11.98 -19.87
C GLU A 497 4.57 13.02 -20.11
N HIS A 498 4.93 13.24 -21.37
CA HIS A 498 5.92 14.26 -21.73
C HIS A 498 5.50 15.68 -21.29
N LEU A 499 4.22 16.06 -21.45
CA LEU A 499 3.71 17.34 -20.96
C LEU A 499 3.86 17.45 -19.43
N CYS A 500 3.60 16.38 -18.68
CA CYS A 500 3.79 16.36 -17.24
C CYS A 500 5.27 16.57 -16.87
N TRP A 501 6.20 15.91 -17.57
CA TRP A 501 7.63 16.09 -17.34
C TRP A 501 8.09 17.51 -17.65
N GLN A 502 7.59 18.12 -18.74
CA GLN A 502 7.89 19.52 -19.08
C GLN A 502 7.40 20.50 -18.00
N ALA A 503 6.30 20.20 -17.33
CA ALA A 503 5.81 20.98 -16.18
C ALA A 503 6.58 20.68 -14.87
N GLY A 504 7.63 19.87 -14.91
CA GLY A 504 8.46 19.51 -13.75
C GLY A 504 7.88 18.41 -12.87
N VAL A 505 6.78 17.76 -13.27
CA VAL A 505 6.19 16.65 -12.50
C VAL A 505 6.63 15.33 -13.13
N ALA A 506 7.61 14.69 -12.53
CA ALA A 506 8.15 13.41 -12.97
C ALA A 506 7.26 12.27 -12.49
N LEU A 507 6.35 11.82 -13.33
CA LEU A 507 5.46 10.67 -13.11
C LEU A 507 5.73 9.59 -14.16
N GLN A 508 5.01 8.47 -14.11
CA GLN A 508 5.28 7.30 -14.92
C GLN A 508 4.06 6.84 -15.72
N ASP A 509 4.30 6.52 -17.00
CA ASP A 509 3.36 5.84 -17.91
C ASP A 509 2.94 4.47 -17.32
N GLY A 510 1.63 4.23 -17.31
CA GLY A 510 1.01 2.98 -16.84
C GLY A 510 1.13 1.82 -17.82
N LYS A 511 1.60 2.05 -19.05
CA LYS A 511 1.71 1.01 -20.09
C LYS A 511 2.59 -0.15 -19.67
N MET A 512 3.70 0.16 -18.99
CA MET A 512 4.61 -0.88 -18.45
C MET A 512 3.96 -1.73 -17.35
N PHE A 513 2.89 -1.25 -16.73
CA PHE A 513 2.09 -1.95 -15.72
C PHE A 513 0.85 -2.63 -16.33
N HIS A 514 0.74 -2.67 -17.67
CA HIS A 514 -0.44 -3.16 -18.40
C HIS A 514 -1.73 -2.34 -18.16
N GLY A 515 -1.58 -1.05 -17.89
CA GLY A 515 -2.64 -0.04 -17.86
C GLY A 515 -2.46 0.89 -19.06
N PRO A 516 -3.08 0.61 -20.23
CA PRO A 516 -2.68 1.17 -21.52
C PRO A 516 -2.83 2.69 -21.63
N CYS A 517 -3.65 3.31 -20.81
CA CYS A 517 -3.84 4.76 -20.82
C CYS A 517 -3.90 5.34 -19.38
N HIS A 518 -3.08 4.78 -18.48
CA HIS A 518 -3.01 5.22 -17.09
C HIS A 518 -1.69 5.94 -16.79
N LEU A 519 -1.74 6.88 -15.87
CA LEU A 519 -0.56 7.47 -15.23
C LEU A 519 -0.41 6.93 -13.81
N ARG A 520 0.81 6.51 -13.44
CA ARG A 520 1.15 6.12 -12.07
C ARG A 520 1.87 7.27 -11.36
N ILE A 521 1.36 7.65 -10.20
CA ILE A 521 1.78 8.83 -9.44
C ILE A 521 2.14 8.40 -8.01
N ASN A 522 3.37 8.69 -7.58
CA ASN A 522 3.82 8.49 -6.21
C ASN A 522 3.38 9.67 -5.33
N LEU A 523 2.71 9.38 -4.21
CA LEU A 523 2.21 10.39 -3.26
C LEU A 523 2.97 10.41 -1.92
N ALA A 524 4.11 9.70 -1.81
CA ALA A 524 4.94 9.70 -0.62
C ALA A 524 5.93 10.89 -0.60
N LEU A 525 5.37 12.11 -0.59
CA LEU A 525 6.07 13.39 -0.54
C LEU A 525 5.43 14.30 0.52
N PRO A 526 6.12 15.34 1.00
CA PRO A 526 5.46 16.42 1.76
C PRO A 526 4.25 16.99 1.02
N LEU A 527 3.14 17.21 1.74
CA LEU A 527 1.88 17.67 1.15
C LEU A 527 2.07 18.94 0.29
N SER A 528 2.95 19.85 0.70
CA SER A 528 3.28 21.08 -0.06
C SER A 528 3.79 20.78 -1.47
N ARG A 529 4.56 19.68 -1.64
CA ARG A 529 5.05 19.28 -2.97
C ARG A 529 3.97 18.61 -3.80
N ILE A 530 3.03 17.91 -3.17
CA ILE A 530 1.87 17.35 -3.87
C ILE A 530 0.95 18.47 -4.33
N GLN A 531 0.68 19.46 -3.48
CA GLN A 531 -0.09 20.64 -3.85
C GLN A 531 0.51 21.36 -5.04
N GLU A 532 1.81 21.61 -5.02
CA GLU A 532 2.53 22.23 -6.13
C GLU A 532 2.47 21.38 -7.40
N ALA A 533 2.62 20.05 -7.30
CA ALA A 533 2.50 19.15 -8.45
C ALA A 533 1.11 19.20 -9.08
N MET A 534 0.05 19.14 -8.26
CA MET A 534 -1.33 19.21 -8.74
C MET A 534 -1.62 20.56 -9.41
N ASP A 535 -1.17 21.68 -8.83
CA ASP A 535 -1.30 23.01 -9.43
C ASP A 535 -0.56 23.15 -10.77
N ARG A 536 0.64 22.55 -10.89
CA ARG A 536 1.40 22.53 -12.15
C ARG A 536 0.70 21.70 -13.22
N LEU A 537 0.25 20.49 -12.86
CA LEU A 537 -0.50 19.62 -13.76
C LEU A 537 -1.81 20.27 -14.23
N ASP A 538 -2.55 20.87 -13.33
CA ASP A 538 -3.78 21.60 -13.65
C ASP A 538 -3.51 22.71 -14.66
N ARG A 539 -2.59 23.60 -14.33
CA ARG A 539 -2.35 24.83 -15.08
C ARG A 539 -1.65 24.62 -16.41
N TYR A 540 -0.72 23.67 -16.51
CA TYR A 540 0.17 23.49 -17.65
C TYR A 540 -0.12 22.24 -18.50
N VAL A 541 -0.96 21.32 -18.01
CA VAL A 541 -1.27 20.05 -18.68
C VAL A 541 -2.75 19.87 -18.89
N PHE A 542 -3.53 19.65 -17.83
CA PHE A 542 -4.93 19.20 -17.95
C PHE A 542 -5.90 20.31 -18.36
N ASN A 543 -5.70 21.53 -17.88
CA ASN A 543 -6.50 22.71 -18.23
C ASN A 543 -5.69 23.80 -18.95
N ALA A 544 -4.55 23.44 -19.56
CA ALA A 544 -3.76 24.37 -20.35
C ALA A 544 -4.58 24.90 -21.54
N PRO A 545 -4.52 26.22 -21.85
CA PRO A 545 -5.15 26.77 -23.03
C PRO A 545 -4.66 26.03 -24.29
N GLN A 546 -5.58 25.51 -25.10
CA GLN A 546 -5.22 24.92 -26.39
C GLN A 546 -4.63 26.03 -27.27
N LYS A 547 -3.39 25.85 -27.72
CA LYS A 547 -2.70 26.74 -28.65
C LYS A 547 -3.12 26.43 -30.07
#